data_8aeeea922b724130073d8ce8c1c29577
#
_entry.id   8aeeea922b724130073d8ce8c1c29577
#
_cell.length_a   1.000
_cell.length_b   1.000
_cell.length_c   1.000
_cell.angle_alpha   90.00
_cell.angle_beta   90.00
_cell.angle_gamma   90.00
#
_symmetry.space_group_name_H-M   'P 1'
#
loop_
_entity.id
_entity.type
_entity.pdbx_description
1 polymer ?
#
loop_
_entity_poly.entity_id
_entity_poly.type
_entity_poly.pdbx_seq_one_letter_code
_entity_poly.pdbx_strand_id
1 'polypeptide(L)'
;MLLEENTKNTDYHKGDRVMEIQLQELIEQIKKDGVEAAENQAEAILSSAKAEAEKIISDAKAQADKIMADAKTENAKTVKSGEDAIRQAGRNLLISFRESVARELKAIVGDNVNTVYSSDDFAKLIVNAVECWADKPEADDISVVLNSNDLAKLEEALLAQLKTKMLGGVTLKANDNFDSGFRIAVNNGTVYYDYSAEAVTDMLSNYLSPKVTALLKEAE
;
A
#
# COMPACT_ATOMS: atom_id res chain seq x y z
N MET A 1 -107.35 57.15 45.98
CA MET A 1 -106.27 56.32 46.56
C MET A 1 -106.19 54.93 45.84
N LEU A 2 -106.30 54.90 44.51
CA LEU A 2 -106.18 53.69 43.69
C LEU A 2 -105.45 53.91 42.39
N LEU A 3 -104.77 55.06 42.13
CA LEU A 3 -104.00 55.38 40.95
C LEU A 3 -102.47 55.45 41.17
N GLU A 4 -101.94 55.42 42.42
CA GLU A 4 -100.52 55.43 42.69
C GLU A 4 -99.86 54.04 42.82
N GLU A 5 -100.61 52.97 43.12
CA GLU A 5 -100.06 51.61 43.21
C GLU A 5 -99.80 50.96 41.84
N ASN A 6 -100.53 51.42 40.80
CA ASN A 6 -100.36 50.81 39.47
C ASN A 6 -99.11 51.34 38.67
N THR A 7 -98.59 52.50 39.04
CA THR A 7 -97.34 53.06 38.38
C THR A 7 -96.09 52.47 38.97
N LYS A 8 -96.01 52.11 40.22
CA LYS A 8 -94.80 51.50 40.84
C LYS A 8 -94.63 50.04 40.39
N ASN A 9 -95.70 49.30 40.14
CA ASN A 9 -95.61 47.90 39.70
C ASN A 9 -95.17 47.79 38.23
N THR A 10 -95.44 48.80 37.36
CA THR A 10 -95.07 48.85 35.99
C THR A 10 -93.56 49.22 35.80
N ASP A 11 -93.00 50.01 36.71
CA ASP A 11 -91.57 50.39 36.66
C ASP A 11 -90.68 49.28 37.18
N TYR A 12 -91.07 48.48 38.18
CA TYR A 12 -90.30 47.30 38.59
C TYR A 12 -90.22 46.22 37.52
N HIS A 13 -91.32 45.93 36.79
CA HIS A 13 -91.30 44.99 35.67
C HIS A 13 -90.51 45.51 34.45
N LYS A 14 -90.35 46.84 34.29
CA LYS A 14 -89.59 47.42 33.20
C LYS A 14 -88.06 47.38 33.50
N GLY A 15 -87.71 47.55 34.80
CA GLY A 15 -86.30 47.45 35.24
C GLY A 15 -85.77 46.01 35.14
N ASP A 16 -86.61 45.02 35.56
CA ASP A 16 -86.21 43.58 35.47
C ASP A 16 -86.07 43.11 34.02
N ARG A 17 -86.89 43.56 33.07
CA ARG A 17 -86.70 43.23 31.62
C ARG A 17 -85.51 43.86 31.02
N VAL A 18 -85.15 45.09 31.41
CA VAL A 18 -83.97 45.75 30.91
C VAL A 18 -82.68 45.06 31.40
N MET A 19 -82.71 44.63 32.68
CA MET A 19 -81.58 43.89 33.26
C MET A 19 -81.43 42.48 32.66
N GLU A 20 -82.54 41.79 32.38
CA GLU A 20 -82.52 40.48 31.71
C GLU A 20 -81.98 40.57 30.25
N ILE A 21 -82.34 41.63 29.49
CA ILE A 21 -81.85 41.89 28.17
C ILE A 21 -80.33 42.18 28.23
N GLN A 22 -79.91 42.99 29.16
CA GLN A 22 -78.42 43.31 29.30
C GLN A 22 -77.62 42.07 29.74
N LEU A 23 -78.18 41.22 30.57
CA LEU A 23 -77.55 39.98 30.97
C LEU A 23 -77.42 39.01 29.76
N GLN A 24 -78.48 38.96 28.96
CA GLN A 24 -78.54 38.11 27.73
C GLN A 24 -77.52 38.61 26.66
N GLU A 25 -77.44 39.90 26.46
CA GLU A 25 -76.41 40.51 25.58
C GLU A 25 -75.00 40.26 26.10
N LEU A 26 -74.77 40.36 27.41
CA LEU A 26 -73.46 40.05 27.98
C LEU A 26 -73.09 38.57 27.84
N ILE A 27 -74.03 37.65 28.00
CA ILE A 27 -73.79 36.21 27.77
C ILE A 27 -73.48 35.94 26.29
N GLU A 28 -74.20 36.58 25.35
CA GLU A 28 -73.95 36.40 23.94
C GLU A 28 -72.57 36.98 23.58
N GLN A 29 -72.20 38.15 24.14
CA GLN A 29 -70.83 38.73 23.93
C GLN A 29 -69.74 37.83 24.45
N ILE A 30 -69.89 37.29 25.66
CA ILE A 30 -68.89 36.36 26.25
C ILE A 30 -68.78 35.08 25.43
N LYS A 31 -69.91 34.55 24.92
CA LYS A 31 -69.89 33.38 24.04
C LYS A 31 -69.20 33.69 22.73
N LYS A 32 -69.49 34.83 22.11
CA LYS A 32 -68.86 35.25 20.86
C LYS A 32 -67.36 35.45 21.02
N ASP A 33 -66.93 36.20 22.08
CA ASP A 33 -65.50 36.43 22.33
C ASP A 33 -64.78 35.11 22.66
N GLY A 34 -65.42 34.20 23.40
CA GLY A 34 -64.89 32.89 23.73
C GLY A 34 -64.71 31.98 22.48
N VAL A 35 -65.70 31.98 21.58
CA VAL A 35 -65.65 31.21 20.32
C VAL A 35 -64.59 31.81 19.41
N GLU A 36 -64.55 33.15 19.25
CA GLU A 36 -63.55 33.81 18.41
C GLU A 36 -62.10 33.59 18.93
N ALA A 37 -61.92 33.65 20.26
CA ALA A 37 -60.61 33.31 20.87
C ALA A 37 -60.23 31.84 20.64
N ALA A 38 -61.18 30.91 20.76
CA ALA A 38 -60.93 29.48 20.51
C ALA A 38 -60.63 29.16 19.04
N GLU A 39 -61.32 29.81 18.10
CA GLU A 39 -61.03 29.70 16.65
C GLU A 39 -59.67 30.21 16.31
N ASN A 40 -59.30 31.42 16.80
CA ASN A 40 -57.98 31.99 16.60
C ASN A 40 -56.85 31.10 17.17
N GLN A 41 -57.08 30.51 18.35
CA GLN A 41 -56.11 29.61 18.95
C GLN A 41 -56.02 28.27 18.17
N ALA A 42 -57.14 27.72 17.68
CA ALA A 42 -57.14 26.53 16.84
C ALA A 42 -56.39 26.77 15.50
N GLU A 43 -56.62 27.92 14.88
CA GLU A 43 -55.91 28.31 13.64
C GLU A 43 -54.39 28.48 13.86
N ALA A 44 -54.00 29.10 14.96
CA ALA A 44 -52.59 29.24 15.34
C ALA A 44 -51.91 27.86 15.57
N ILE A 45 -52.61 26.95 16.26
CA ILE A 45 -52.12 25.57 16.49
C ILE A 45 -51.98 24.82 15.15
N LEU A 46 -52.99 24.90 14.29
CA LEU A 46 -52.97 24.23 12.98
C LEU A 46 -51.86 24.81 12.08
N SER A 47 -51.68 26.12 12.08
CA SER A 47 -50.62 26.79 11.33
C SER A 47 -49.21 26.36 11.82
N SER A 48 -49.02 26.35 13.14
CA SER A 48 -47.78 25.90 13.77
C SER A 48 -47.49 24.42 13.44
N ALA A 49 -48.49 23.55 13.58
CA ALA A 49 -48.35 22.13 13.28
C ALA A 49 -48.00 21.86 11.80
N LYS A 50 -48.62 22.61 10.88
CA LYS A 50 -48.27 22.54 9.43
C LYS A 50 -46.84 22.98 9.16
N ALA A 51 -46.41 24.11 9.73
CA ALA A 51 -45.06 24.60 9.58
C ALA A 51 -43.99 23.60 10.14
N GLU A 52 -44.28 23.01 11.27
CA GLU A 52 -43.44 21.98 11.87
C GLU A 52 -43.37 20.70 11.02
N ALA A 53 -44.50 20.26 10.48
CA ALA A 53 -44.55 19.10 9.58
C ALA A 53 -43.74 19.36 8.28
N GLU A 54 -43.92 20.53 7.69
CA GLU A 54 -43.14 20.95 6.49
C GLU A 54 -41.64 20.99 6.77
N LYS A 55 -41.25 21.51 7.92
CA LYS A 55 -39.87 21.54 8.36
C LYS A 55 -39.29 20.12 8.53
N ILE A 56 -40.01 19.23 9.20
CA ILE A 56 -39.61 17.83 9.39
C ILE A 56 -39.39 17.15 8.02
N ILE A 57 -40.32 17.35 7.10
CA ILE A 57 -40.23 16.77 5.75
C ILE A 57 -39.02 17.35 4.99
N SER A 58 -38.81 18.65 5.06
CA SER A 58 -37.67 19.32 4.43
C SER A 58 -36.34 18.82 5.00
N ASP A 59 -36.22 18.75 6.32
CA ASP A 59 -35.02 18.29 7.00
C ASP A 59 -34.74 16.81 6.68
N ALA A 60 -35.79 15.96 6.65
CA ALA A 60 -35.68 14.56 6.28
C ALA A 60 -35.18 14.37 4.83
N LYS A 61 -35.71 15.18 3.88
CA LYS A 61 -35.25 15.16 2.48
C LYS A 61 -33.78 15.59 2.37
N ALA A 62 -33.42 16.70 3.03
CA ALA A 62 -32.02 17.18 3.02
C ALA A 62 -31.07 16.14 3.61
N GLN A 63 -31.48 15.47 4.67
CA GLN A 63 -30.69 14.40 5.29
C GLN A 63 -30.57 13.17 4.38
N ALA A 64 -31.64 12.77 3.71
CA ALA A 64 -31.60 11.68 2.73
C ALA A 64 -30.68 12.00 1.55
N ASP A 65 -30.73 13.20 1.00
CA ASP A 65 -29.85 13.64 -0.08
C ASP A 65 -28.39 13.66 0.35
N LYS A 66 -28.12 14.11 1.56
CA LYS A 66 -26.77 14.08 2.14
C LYS A 66 -26.26 12.64 2.28
N ILE A 67 -27.04 11.75 2.86
CA ILE A 67 -26.68 10.33 2.99
C ILE A 67 -26.37 9.72 1.61
N MET A 68 -27.17 10.00 0.61
CA MET A 68 -26.95 9.51 -0.74
C MET A 68 -25.66 10.08 -1.38
N ALA A 69 -25.37 11.34 -1.18
CA ALA A 69 -24.15 11.98 -1.66
C ALA A 69 -22.91 11.41 -0.98
N ASP A 70 -22.96 11.27 0.34
CA ASP A 70 -21.87 10.69 1.15
C ASP A 70 -21.63 9.22 0.75
N ALA A 71 -22.69 8.43 0.57
CA ALA A 71 -22.60 7.04 0.12
C ALA A 71 -21.99 6.90 -1.27
N LYS A 72 -22.35 7.78 -2.23
CA LYS A 72 -21.75 7.80 -3.57
C LYS A 72 -20.27 8.13 -3.50
N THR A 73 -19.88 9.10 -2.67
CA THR A 73 -18.48 9.50 -2.49
C THR A 73 -17.66 8.37 -1.87
N GLU A 74 -18.16 7.74 -0.82
CA GLU A 74 -17.47 6.63 -0.15
C GLU A 74 -17.39 5.39 -1.05
N ASN A 75 -18.43 5.10 -1.84
CA ASN A 75 -18.38 4.03 -2.84
C ASN A 75 -17.30 4.28 -3.89
N ALA A 76 -17.26 5.49 -4.47
CA ALA A 76 -16.23 5.85 -5.46
C ALA A 76 -14.81 5.73 -4.90
N LYS A 77 -14.62 6.14 -3.64
CA LYS A 77 -13.35 6.02 -2.92
C LYS A 77 -12.98 4.55 -2.69
N THR A 78 -13.94 3.73 -2.28
CA THR A 78 -13.74 2.29 -2.04
C THR A 78 -13.37 1.56 -3.33
N VAL A 79 -14.08 1.83 -4.43
CA VAL A 79 -13.77 1.25 -5.75
C VAL A 79 -12.35 1.64 -6.19
N LYS A 80 -12.02 2.93 -6.13
CA LYS A 80 -10.68 3.40 -6.49
C LYS A 80 -9.59 2.77 -5.63
N SER A 81 -9.80 2.70 -4.32
CA SER A 81 -8.86 2.06 -3.39
C SER A 81 -8.69 0.57 -3.70
N GLY A 82 -9.78 -0.13 -4.05
CA GLY A 82 -9.75 -1.52 -4.49
C GLY A 82 -8.94 -1.73 -5.77
N GLU A 83 -9.17 -0.88 -6.78
CA GLU A 83 -8.40 -0.92 -8.04
C GLU A 83 -6.91 -0.68 -7.80
N ASP A 84 -6.56 0.31 -6.96
CA ASP A 84 -5.18 0.61 -6.62
C ASP A 84 -4.52 -0.54 -5.84
N ALA A 85 -5.26 -1.18 -4.94
CA ALA A 85 -4.79 -2.36 -4.20
C ALA A 85 -4.53 -3.56 -5.13
N ILE A 86 -5.42 -3.84 -6.09
CA ILE A 86 -5.24 -4.91 -7.09
C ILE A 86 -4.02 -4.62 -7.96
N ARG A 87 -3.87 -3.39 -8.43
CA ARG A 87 -2.71 -2.96 -9.23
C ARG A 87 -1.40 -3.09 -8.44
N GLN A 88 -1.42 -2.74 -7.17
CA GLN A 88 -0.26 -2.91 -6.29
C GLN A 88 0.06 -4.40 -6.06
N ALA A 89 -0.95 -5.24 -5.80
CA ALA A 89 -0.77 -6.67 -5.64
C ALA A 89 -0.17 -7.32 -6.92
N GLY A 90 -0.64 -6.91 -8.10
CA GLY A 90 -0.08 -7.35 -9.37
C GLY A 90 1.40 -6.96 -9.53
N ARG A 91 1.76 -5.74 -9.21
CA ARG A 91 3.17 -5.31 -9.22
C ARG A 91 4.04 -6.13 -8.26
N ASN A 92 3.55 -6.35 -7.05
CA ASN A 92 4.29 -7.10 -6.03
C ASN A 92 4.48 -8.57 -6.46
N LEU A 93 3.47 -9.17 -7.07
CA LEU A 93 3.56 -10.53 -7.60
C LEU A 93 4.64 -10.64 -8.69
N LEU A 94 4.68 -9.70 -9.64
CA LEU A 94 5.70 -9.69 -10.69
C LEU A 94 7.11 -9.49 -10.13
N ILE A 95 7.28 -8.63 -9.12
CA ILE A 95 8.57 -8.43 -8.44
C ILE A 95 9.00 -9.73 -7.77
N SER A 96 8.14 -10.32 -6.93
CA SER A 96 8.45 -11.58 -6.22
C SER A 96 8.76 -12.73 -7.17
N PHE A 97 8.04 -12.80 -8.29
CA PHE A 97 8.30 -13.81 -9.32
C PHE A 97 9.68 -13.64 -9.94
N ARG A 98 10.05 -12.41 -10.33
CA ARG A 98 11.38 -12.11 -10.88
C ARG A 98 12.50 -12.42 -9.90
N GLU A 99 12.33 -12.07 -8.63
CA GLU A 99 13.29 -12.38 -7.58
C GLU A 99 13.44 -13.89 -7.37
N SER A 100 12.35 -14.65 -7.44
CA SER A 100 12.39 -16.11 -7.33
C SER A 100 13.13 -16.74 -8.50
N VAL A 101 12.84 -16.30 -9.72
CA VAL A 101 13.55 -16.77 -10.93
C VAL A 101 15.03 -16.43 -10.87
N ALA A 102 15.40 -15.23 -10.44
CA ALA A 102 16.80 -14.83 -10.31
C ALA A 102 17.54 -15.67 -9.26
N ARG A 103 16.89 -16.01 -8.16
CA ARG A 103 17.45 -16.86 -7.09
C ARG A 103 17.70 -18.29 -7.60
N GLU A 104 16.73 -18.88 -8.27
CA GLU A 104 16.86 -20.22 -8.86
C GLU A 104 17.97 -20.23 -9.94
N LEU A 105 18.02 -19.22 -10.78
CA LEU A 105 19.09 -19.06 -11.76
C LEU A 105 20.46 -19.01 -11.09
N LYS A 106 20.60 -18.20 -10.00
CA LYS A 106 21.84 -18.11 -9.25
C LYS A 106 22.24 -19.46 -8.64
N ALA A 107 21.27 -20.22 -8.11
CA ALA A 107 21.53 -21.56 -7.57
C ALA A 107 22.04 -22.52 -8.66
N ILE A 108 21.36 -22.57 -9.81
CA ILE A 108 21.77 -23.42 -10.94
C ILE A 108 23.18 -23.04 -11.44
N VAL A 109 23.47 -21.74 -11.57
CA VAL A 109 24.81 -21.28 -11.98
C VAL A 109 25.85 -21.66 -10.94
N GLY A 110 25.55 -21.49 -9.65
CA GLY A 110 26.47 -21.86 -8.57
C GLY A 110 26.80 -23.34 -8.55
N ASP A 111 25.79 -24.20 -8.73
CA ASP A 111 25.99 -25.66 -8.81
C ASP A 111 26.88 -26.05 -9.98
N ASN A 112 26.68 -25.41 -11.15
CA ASN A 112 27.54 -25.65 -12.32
C ASN A 112 28.97 -25.14 -12.09
N VAL A 113 29.17 -23.97 -11.50
CA VAL A 113 30.50 -23.44 -11.16
C VAL A 113 31.22 -24.38 -10.20
N ASN A 114 30.53 -24.82 -9.14
CA ASN A 114 31.10 -25.80 -8.18
C ASN A 114 31.45 -27.13 -8.83
N THR A 115 30.64 -27.59 -9.78
CA THR A 115 30.90 -28.81 -10.54
C THR A 115 32.20 -28.67 -11.34
N VAL A 116 32.38 -27.55 -12.05
CA VAL A 116 33.59 -27.28 -12.84
C VAL A 116 34.82 -27.16 -11.92
N TYR A 117 34.70 -26.49 -10.80
CA TYR A 117 35.79 -26.32 -9.83
C TYR A 117 36.16 -27.58 -9.08
N SER A 118 35.25 -28.56 -9.05
CA SER A 118 35.51 -29.90 -8.47
C SER A 118 36.05 -30.89 -9.50
N SER A 119 36.14 -30.50 -10.78
CA SER A 119 36.58 -31.38 -11.88
C SER A 119 38.09 -31.32 -12.13
N ASP A 120 38.60 -32.29 -12.87
CA ASP A 120 40.01 -32.30 -13.33
C ASP A 120 40.40 -31.12 -14.23
N ASP A 121 39.41 -30.42 -14.78
CA ASP A 121 39.65 -29.25 -15.63
C ASP A 121 39.92 -27.99 -14.82
N PHE A 122 39.73 -27.99 -13.51
CA PHE A 122 39.97 -26.84 -12.66
C PHE A 122 41.41 -26.33 -12.70
N ALA A 123 42.39 -27.24 -12.70
CA ALA A 123 43.81 -26.88 -12.85
C ALA A 123 44.09 -26.17 -14.19
N LYS A 124 43.46 -26.64 -15.29
CA LYS A 124 43.60 -26.02 -16.60
C LYS A 124 43.00 -24.62 -16.63
N LEU A 125 41.87 -24.43 -15.95
CA LEU A 125 41.18 -23.13 -15.84
C LEU A 125 42.07 -22.11 -15.11
N ILE A 126 42.70 -22.50 -14.02
CA ILE A 126 43.67 -21.67 -13.28
C ILE A 126 44.84 -21.26 -14.20
N VAL A 127 45.42 -22.23 -14.91
CA VAL A 127 46.55 -21.97 -15.82
C VAL A 127 46.17 -21.00 -16.92
N ASN A 128 45.00 -21.22 -17.56
CA ASN A 128 44.52 -20.30 -18.61
C ASN A 128 44.22 -18.90 -18.07
N ALA A 129 43.67 -18.79 -16.85
CA ALA A 129 43.43 -17.48 -16.21
C ALA A 129 44.78 -16.75 -15.93
N VAL A 130 45.76 -17.46 -15.40
CA VAL A 130 47.10 -16.90 -15.15
C VAL A 130 47.82 -16.45 -16.46
N GLU A 131 47.68 -17.24 -17.54
CA GLU A 131 48.21 -16.87 -18.85
C GLU A 131 47.64 -15.54 -19.37
N CYS A 132 46.35 -15.34 -19.20
CA CYS A 132 45.70 -14.05 -19.56
C CYS A 132 46.27 -12.84 -18.82
N TRP A 133 46.92 -13.05 -17.69
CA TRP A 133 47.55 -12.00 -16.86
C TRP A 133 49.05 -11.86 -17.15
N ALA A 134 49.71 -12.91 -17.62
CA ALA A 134 51.15 -12.93 -17.86
C ALA A 134 51.63 -11.89 -18.90
N ASP A 135 50.79 -11.56 -19.87
CA ASP A 135 51.11 -10.60 -20.93
C ASP A 135 50.78 -9.15 -20.53
N LYS A 136 50.29 -8.90 -19.31
CA LYS A 136 49.95 -7.55 -18.86
C LYS A 136 51.14 -6.87 -18.18
N PRO A 137 51.39 -5.57 -18.45
CA PRO A 137 52.49 -4.83 -17.84
C PRO A 137 52.42 -4.67 -16.34
N GLU A 138 51.25 -4.99 -15.75
CA GLU A 138 50.96 -4.91 -14.33
C GLU A 138 51.20 -6.25 -13.60
N ALA A 139 51.74 -7.26 -14.32
CA ALA A 139 51.90 -8.63 -13.84
C ALA A 139 53.24 -8.91 -13.15
N ASP A 140 53.81 -7.93 -12.45
CA ASP A 140 54.92 -8.20 -11.57
C ASP A 140 54.43 -8.95 -10.33
N ASP A 141 55.06 -10.09 -10.02
CA ASP A 141 54.81 -10.92 -8.85
C ASP A 141 53.36 -11.49 -8.77
N ILE A 142 53.02 -12.37 -9.72
CA ILE A 142 51.74 -13.07 -9.75
C ILE A 142 51.74 -14.18 -8.66
N SER A 143 50.71 -14.18 -7.83
CA SER A 143 50.43 -15.30 -6.95
C SER A 143 49.01 -15.82 -7.14
N VAL A 144 48.85 -17.16 -7.17
CA VAL A 144 47.57 -17.83 -7.16
C VAL A 144 47.23 -18.26 -5.73
N VAL A 145 46.08 -17.81 -5.27
CA VAL A 145 45.59 -18.11 -3.91
C VAL A 145 44.45 -19.10 -4.00
N LEU A 146 44.58 -20.22 -3.33
CA LEU A 146 43.63 -21.33 -3.28
C LEU A 146 43.22 -21.60 -1.84
N ASN A 147 42.11 -22.29 -1.62
CA ASN A 147 41.89 -22.86 -0.29
C ASN A 147 42.89 -24.00 -0.04
N SER A 148 43.15 -24.31 1.25
CA SER A 148 44.20 -25.28 1.66
C SER A 148 43.95 -26.66 1.09
N ASN A 149 42.70 -27.09 0.94
CA ASN A 149 42.34 -28.40 0.41
C ASN A 149 42.61 -28.54 -1.08
N ASP A 150 42.25 -27.50 -1.86
CA ASP A 150 42.48 -27.50 -3.31
C ASP A 150 43.95 -27.30 -3.63
N LEU A 151 44.64 -26.48 -2.85
CA LEU A 151 46.09 -26.32 -2.98
C LEU A 151 46.78 -27.67 -2.77
N ALA A 152 46.48 -28.41 -1.73
CA ALA A 152 47.10 -29.70 -1.48
C ALA A 152 46.86 -30.75 -2.58
N LYS A 153 45.71 -30.65 -3.30
CA LYS A 153 45.40 -31.56 -4.39
C LYS A 153 46.08 -31.16 -5.73
N LEU A 154 46.24 -29.87 -5.96
CA LEU A 154 46.58 -29.32 -7.27
C LEU A 154 48.01 -28.78 -7.35
N GLU A 155 48.71 -28.63 -6.21
CA GLU A 155 50.00 -27.94 -6.11
C GLU A 155 51.04 -28.49 -7.13
N GLU A 156 51.23 -29.84 -7.13
CA GLU A 156 52.21 -30.48 -8.03
C GLU A 156 51.87 -30.28 -9.52
N ALA A 157 50.58 -30.48 -9.88
CA ALA A 157 50.10 -30.33 -11.25
C ALA A 157 50.16 -28.88 -11.72
N LEU A 158 49.82 -27.92 -10.87
CA LEU A 158 49.86 -26.49 -11.18
C LEU A 158 51.29 -26.00 -11.33
N LEU A 159 52.19 -26.34 -10.41
CA LEU A 159 53.60 -25.96 -10.49
C LEU A 159 54.26 -26.51 -11.74
N ALA A 160 53.98 -27.77 -12.14
CA ALA A 160 54.49 -28.35 -13.36
C ALA A 160 54.03 -27.61 -14.61
N GLN A 161 52.77 -27.23 -14.71
CA GLN A 161 52.23 -26.52 -15.87
C GLN A 161 52.62 -25.04 -15.88
N LEU A 162 52.59 -24.34 -14.76
CA LEU A 162 52.92 -22.91 -14.65
C LEU A 162 54.41 -22.65 -14.90
N LYS A 163 55.34 -23.50 -14.41
CA LYS A 163 56.79 -23.40 -14.67
C LYS A 163 57.12 -23.48 -16.16
N THR A 164 56.32 -24.20 -16.93
CA THR A 164 56.55 -24.36 -18.38
C THR A 164 56.11 -23.14 -19.16
N LYS A 165 55.14 -22.38 -18.65
CA LYS A 165 54.49 -21.29 -19.35
C LYS A 165 54.84 -19.88 -18.88
N MET A 166 55.42 -19.75 -17.67
CA MET A 166 55.75 -18.46 -17.06
C MET A 166 57.24 -18.33 -16.74
N LEU A 167 57.90 -17.43 -17.44
CA LEU A 167 59.34 -17.15 -17.26
C LEU A 167 59.66 -16.45 -15.92
N GLY A 168 58.68 -15.74 -15.32
CA GLY A 168 58.84 -14.97 -14.08
C GLY A 168 58.51 -15.74 -12.79
N GLY A 169 57.97 -16.96 -12.91
CA GLY A 169 57.50 -17.75 -11.79
C GLY A 169 56.13 -17.26 -11.23
N VAL A 170 55.35 -18.21 -10.72
CA VAL A 170 54.08 -17.95 -10.06
C VAL A 170 54.16 -18.56 -8.67
N THR A 171 53.73 -17.84 -7.64
CA THR A 171 53.70 -18.33 -6.28
C THR A 171 52.32 -18.87 -5.95
N LEU A 172 52.22 -20.07 -5.32
CA LEU A 172 50.97 -20.59 -4.83
C LEU A 172 50.84 -20.28 -3.33
N LYS A 173 49.68 -19.79 -2.89
CA LYS A 173 49.42 -19.41 -1.53
C LYS A 173 48.07 -20.03 -1.06
N ALA A 174 48.05 -20.47 0.21
CA ALA A 174 46.79 -20.94 0.84
C ALA A 174 46.03 -19.80 1.49
N ASN A 175 44.72 -19.81 1.35
CA ASN A 175 43.80 -18.91 2.08
C ASN A 175 42.42 -19.54 2.20
N ASP A 176 41.97 -19.76 3.42
CA ASP A 176 40.70 -20.44 3.72
C ASP A 176 39.54 -19.46 3.92
N ASN A 177 39.62 -18.23 3.41
CA ASN A 177 38.54 -17.26 3.47
C ASN A 177 37.45 -17.49 2.39
N PHE A 178 37.58 -18.52 1.57
CA PHE A 178 36.60 -18.94 0.58
C PHE A 178 36.64 -20.45 0.38
N ASP A 179 35.49 -21.04 0.08
CA ASP A 179 35.33 -22.51 0.08
C ASP A 179 35.81 -23.17 -1.21
N SER A 180 35.68 -22.49 -2.36
CA SER A 180 36.00 -23.06 -3.66
C SER A 180 36.42 -21.98 -4.65
N GLY A 181 37.28 -22.35 -5.60
CA GLY A 181 37.80 -21.44 -6.62
C GLY A 181 39.21 -20.93 -6.31
N PHE A 182 39.58 -19.82 -6.89
CA PHE A 182 40.91 -19.24 -6.72
C PHE A 182 40.90 -17.71 -6.83
N ARG A 183 41.98 -17.09 -6.36
CA ARG A 183 42.24 -15.65 -6.57
C ARG A 183 43.59 -15.48 -7.23
N ILE A 184 43.69 -14.53 -8.15
CA ILE A 184 44.99 -14.11 -8.72
C ILE A 184 45.35 -12.79 -8.05
N ALA A 185 46.46 -12.80 -7.30
CA ALA A 185 46.98 -11.60 -6.68
C ALA A 185 48.23 -11.12 -7.49
N VAL A 186 48.33 -9.81 -7.70
CA VAL A 186 49.38 -9.14 -8.40
C VAL A 186 49.98 -8.02 -7.52
N ASN A 187 51.18 -7.52 -7.86
CA ASN A 187 51.83 -6.46 -7.11
C ASN A 187 52.01 -6.78 -5.61
N ASN A 188 52.64 -7.89 -5.30
CA ASN A 188 52.87 -8.34 -3.92
C ASN A 188 51.57 -8.53 -3.11
N GLY A 189 50.45 -8.85 -3.77
CA GLY A 189 49.18 -9.08 -3.12
C GLY A 189 48.38 -7.82 -2.80
N THR A 190 48.77 -6.67 -3.33
CA THR A 190 48.08 -5.40 -3.15
C THR A 190 46.75 -5.36 -3.93
N VAL A 191 46.71 -6.02 -5.08
CA VAL A 191 45.53 -6.14 -5.94
C VAL A 191 45.24 -7.62 -6.18
N TYR A 192 44.02 -8.03 -6.11
CA TYR A 192 43.63 -9.39 -6.47
C TYR A 192 42.32 -9.42 -7.25
N TYR A 193 42.28 -10.40 -8.13
CA TYR A 193 41.10 -10.72 -8.93
C TYR A 193 40.45 -11.99 -8.39
N ASP A 194 39.17 -11.88 -8.04
CA ASP A 194 38.43 -12.93 -7.35
C ASP A 194 37.73 -13.84 -8.37
N TYR A 195 38.22 -15.06 -8.46
CA TYR A 195 37.61 -16.18 -9.21
C TYR A 195 37.07 -17.26 -8.25
N SER A 196 36.70 -16.88 -7.03
CA SER A 196 35.97 -17.80 -6.14
C SER A 196 34.64 -18.23 -6.75
N ALA A 197 34.12 -19.38 -6.33
CA ALA A 197 32.84 -19.88 -6.83
C ALA A 197 31.71 -18.89 -6.62
N GLU A 198 31.71 -18.17 -5.51
CA GLU A 198 30.73 -17.12 -5.21
C GLU A 198 30.87 -15.93 -6.18
N ALA A 199 32.07 -15.38 -6.35
CA ALA A 199 32.29 -14.23 -7.23
C ALA A 199 31.93 -14.53 -8.70
N VAL A 200 32.30 -15.71 -9.20
CA VAL A 200 31.98 -16.14 -10.55
C VAL A 200 30.50 -16.41 -10.73
N THR A 201 29.87 -17.01 -9.72
CA THR A 201 28.41 -17.23 -9.72
C THR A 201 27.67 -15.89 -9.77
N ASP A 202 28.09 -14.92 -9.00
CA ASP A 202 27.49 -13.57 -8.99
C ASP A 202 27.67 -12.86 -10.32
N MET A 203 28.88 -12.91 -10.87
CA MET A 203 29.19 -12.30 -12.18
C MET A 203 28.33 -12.90 -13.29
N LEU A 204 28.26 -14.24 -13.38
CA LEU A 204 27.48 -14.94 -14.38
C LEU A 204 25.97 -14.73 -14.19
N SER A 205 25.49 -14.76 -12.97
CA SER A 205 24.07 -14.50 -12.64
C SER A 205 23.67 -13.07 -13.02
N ASN A 206 24.52 -12.08 -12.71
CA ASN A 206 24.28 -10.69 -13.09
C ASN A 206 24.30 -10.49 -14.62
N TYR A 207 25.10 -11.24 -15.34
CA TYR A 207 25.13 -11.21 -16.82
C TYR A 207 23.88 -11.87 -17.42
N LEU A 208 23.39 -12.97 -16.84
CA LEU A 208 22.24 -13.73 -17.34
C LEU A 208 20.90 -13.12 -16.94
N SER A 209 20.81 -12.52 -15.77
CA SER A 209 19.55 -12.00 -15.22
C SER A 209 18.81 -11.01 -16.15
N PRO A 210 19.46 -10.03 -16.80
CA PRO A 210 18.78 -9.15 -17.75
C PRO A 210 18.23 -9.90 -18.98
N LYS A 211 18.94 -10.93 -19.45
CA LYS A 211 18.52 -11.73 -20.61
C LYS A 211 17.27 -12.57 -20.27
N VAL A 212 17.25 -13.19 -19.11
CA VAL A 212 16.08 -13.91 -18.61
C VAL A 212 14.89 -12.97 -18.41
N THR A 213 15.13 -11.78 -17.87
CA THR A 213 14.09 -10.77 -17.70
C THR A 213 13.51 -10.29 -19.04
N ALA A 214 14.35 -10.16 -20.08
CA ALA A 214 13.89 -9.79 -21.42
C ALA A 214 12.99 -10.89 -22.02
N LEU A 215 13.39 -12.16 -21.91
CA LEU A 215 12.59 -13.30 -22.38
C LEU A 215 11.24 -13.41 -21.66
N LEU A 216 11.19 -13.10 -20.37
CA LEU A 216 9.95 -13.09 -19.60
C LEU A 216 9.01 -11.94 -19.99
N LYS A 217 9.53 -10.82 -20.50
CA LYS A 217 8.72 -9.71 -21.01
C LYS A 217 8.15 -9.97 -22.41
N GLU A 218 8.85 -10.71 -23.23
CA GLU A 218 8.37 -11.08 -24.58
C GLU A 218 7.26 -12.14 -24.53
N ALA A 219 7.07 -12.80 -23.39
CA ALA A 219 6.03 -13.80 -23.17
C ALA A 219 4.70 -13.20 -22.63
N GLU A 220 4.62 -11.90 -22.36
CA GLU A 220 3.40 -11.15 -22.02
C GLU A 220 2.73 -10.58 -23.28
#